data_5cfbcbf1b894b817a188f3f98e4287f4
#
_entry.id   5cfbcbf1b894b817a188f3f98e4287f4
#
_cell.length_a   1.000
_cell.length_b   1.000
_cell.length_c   1.000
_cell.angle_alpha   90.00
_cell.angle_beta   90.00
_cell.angle_gamma   90.00
#
_symmetry.space_group_name_H-M   'P 1'
#
loop_
_entity.id
_entity.type
_entity.pdbx_description
1 polymer ?
#
loop_
_entity_poly.entity_id
_entity_poly.type
_entity_poly.pdbx_seq_one_letter_code
_entity_poly.pdbx_strand_id
1 'polypeptide(L)'
;RLFRTQHAAEAIRRISAEVPQVLTGAGTVTTTEQVDTAVAAGAKFIVTPGFNPKVVDYCLERNIPILPGASGPSEIEQAMERGLEVVKCFPAEALGGLPYIKALSGPYTEMKFMPTGGVNPGNITSYLGFSKILACGGSWMIDAKLIAAGDYEGIAQLCRQAVDVVLGLEFSHVGINNDGDAEAQRT
;
A
#
# COMPACT_ATOMS: atom_id res chain seq x y z
N ARG A 1 3.62 -2.96 8.19
CA ARG A 1 5.09 -3.03 8.32
C ARG A 1 5.60 -4.41 7.91
N LEU A 2 6.84 -4.49 7.40
CA LEU A 2 7.41 -5.73 6.91
C LEU A 2 7.86 -6.63 8.05
N PHE A 3 7.35 -7.85 8.11
CA PHE A 3 7.75 -8.87 9.09
C PHE A 3 9.13 -9.50 8.79
N ARG A 4 10.03 -8.69 8.20
CA ARG A 4 11.43 -9.06 7.90
C ARG A 4 12.42 -8.62 8.99
N THR A 5 11.97 -7.88 9.98
CA THR A 5 12.81 -7.35 11.05
C THR A 5 12.26 -7.79 12.41
N GLN A 6 13.17 -8.02 13.36
CA GLN A 6 12.80 -8.37 14.73
C GLN A 6 11.96 -7.28 15.45
N HIS A 7 11.96 -6.03 14.94
CA HIS A 7 11.23 -4.93 15.53
C HIS A 7 9.84 -4.70 14.89
N ALA A 8 9.41 -5.54 13.94
CA ALA A 8 8.16 -5.33 13.22
C ALA A 8 6.94 -5.36 14.14
N ALA A 9 6.86 -6.32 15.04
CA ALA A 9 5.76 -6.43 16.00
C ALA A 9 5.69 -5.22 16.94
N GLU A 10 6.84 -4.74 17.44
CA GLU A 10 6.90 -3.54 18.27
C GLU A 10 6.46 -2.29 17.51
N ALA A 11 6.88 -2.14 16.27
CA ALA A 11 6.45 -1.03 15.42
C ALA A 11 4.93 -1.03 15.20
N ILE A 12 4.34 -2.22 14.93
CA ILE A 12 2.89 -2.37 14.79
C ILE A 12 2.19 -1.97 16.10
N ARG A 13 2.65 -2.46 17.25
CA ARG A 13 2.06 -2.16 18.55
C ARG A 13 2.05 -0.65 18.82
N ARG A 14 3.18 0.01 18.60
CA ARG A 14 3.30 1.46 18.81
C ARG A 14 2.39 2.25 17.88
N ILE A 15 2.39 1.94 16.58
CA ILE A 15 1.51 2.62 15.61
C ILE A 15 0.05 2.43 16.00
N SER A 16 -0.36 1.21 16.33
CA SER A 16 -1.74 0.91 16.72
C SER A 16 -2.19 1.62 17.99
N ALA A 17 -1.27 1.88 18.91
CA ALA A 17 -1.56 2.58 20.18
C ALA A 17 -1.49 4.11 20.01
N GLU A 18 -0.46 4.61 19.33
CA GLU A 18 -0.17 6.05 19.27
C GLU A 18 -0.93 6.76 18.13
N VAL A 19 -1.31 6.02 17.05
CA VAL A 19 -1.98 6.56 15.86
C VAL A 19 -3.15 5.66 15.45
N PRO A 20 -4.18 5.50 16.30
CA PRO A 20 -5.26 4.52 16.10
C PRO A 20 -6.14 4.77 14.87
N GLN A 21 -6.11 5.98 14.31
CA GLN A 21 -6.80 6.32 13.05
C GLN A 21 -6.14 5.70 11.81
N VAL A 22 -4.89 5.20 11.91
CA VAL A 22 -4.21 4.52 10.81
C VAL A 22 -4.57 3.04 10.81
N LEU A 23 -5.05 2.54 9.67
CA LEU A 23 -5.29 1.11 9.48
C LEU A 23 -3.95 0.38 9.36
N THR A 24 -3.47 -0.18 10.46
CA THR A 24 -2.16 -0.83 10.54
C THR A 24 -2.26 -2.30 10.14
N GLY A 25 -1.45 -2.72 9.17
CA GLY A 25 -1.31 -4.12 8.76
C GLY A 25 0.11 -4.63 8.84
N ALA A 26 0.27 -5.95 8.75
CA ALA A 26 1.56 -6.62 8.70
C ALA A 26 1.87 -7.11 7.28
N GLY A 27 3.01 -6.69 6.73
CA GLY A 27 3.48 -7.11 5.40
C GLY A 27 4.67 -8.08 5.48
N THR A 28 4.81 -8.90 4.44
CA THR A 28 5.82 -9.96 4.31
C THR A 28 5.66 -11.02 5.42
N VAL A 29 4.42 -11.35 5.70
CA VAL A 29 4.07 -12.47 6.58
C VAL A 29 4.09 -13.76 5.75
N THR A 30 4.79 -14.78 6.22
CA THR A 30 5.01 -16.03 5.46
C THR A 30 4.69 -17.29 6.26
N THR A 31 4.42 -17.16 7.55
CA THR A 31 4.05 -18.28 8.43
C THR A 31 2.87 -17.93 9.34
N THR A 32 2.20 -18.95 9.87
CA THR A 32 1.06 -18.81 10.78
C THR A 32 1.47 -18.18 12.12
N GLU A 33 2.67 -18.49 12.62
CA GLU A 33 3.22 -17.92 13.84
C GLU A 33 3.46 -16.40 13.70
N GLN A 34 3.86 -15.98 12.48
CA GLN A 34 3.98 -14.55 12.17
C GLN A 34 2.61 -13.87 12.11
N VAL A 35 1.56 -14.56 11.64
CA VAL A 35 0.19 -14.04 11.70
C VAL A 35 -0.22 -13.77 13.14
N ASP A 36 -0.06 -14.78 14.02
CA ASP A 36 -0.42 -14.63 15.43
C ASP A 36 0.34 -13.49 16.11
N THR A 37 1.65 -13.39 15.86
CA THR A 37 2.49 -12.33 16.40
C THR A 37 2.03 -10.95 15.90
N ALA A 38 1.68 -10.85 14.62
CA ALA A 38 1.21 -9.60 14.02
C ALA A 38 -0.13 -9.15 14.58
N VAL A 39 -1.08 -10.07 14.70
CA VAL A 39 -2.42 -9.80 15.25
C VAL A 39 -2.33 -9.43 16.73
N ALA A 40 -1.54 -10.15 17.52
CA ALA A 40 -1.29 -9.83 18.92
C ALA A 40 -0.63 -8.44 19.11
N ALA A 41 0.13 -7.98 18.12
CA ALA A 41 0.70 -6.64 18.09
C ALA A 41 -0.30 -5.54 17.66
N GLY A 42 -1.49 -5.90 17.18
CA GLY A 42 -2.54 -4.96 16.77
C GLY A 42 -2.71 -4.80 15.25
N ALA A 43 -2.07 -5.66 14.43
CA ALA A 43 -2.31 -5.66 12.99
C ALA A 43 -3.76 -6.02 12.69
N LYS A 44 -4.39 -5.25 11.80
CA LYS A 44 -5.78 -5.42 11.38
C LYS A 44 -5.93 -6.22 10.11
N PHE A 45 -4.88 -6.42 9.36
CA PHE A 45 -4.83 -7.23 8.15
C PHE A 45 -3.43 -7.75 7.90
N ILE A 46 -3.35 -8.81 7.12
CA ILE A 46 -2.11 -9.49 6.74
C ILE A 46 -1.84 -9.30 5.24
N VAL A 47 -0.58 -9.11 4.86
CA VAL A 47 -0.15 -9.06 3.46
C VAL A 47 1.02 -10.02 3.27
N THR A 48 0.90 -10.95 2.32
CA THR A 48 1.95 -11.91 2.00
C THR A 48 2.67 -11.53 0.69
N PRO A 49 3.92 -11.94 0.49
CA PRO A 49 4.64 -11.69 -0.76
C PRO A 49 4.20 -12.59 -1.92
N GLY A 50 3.72 -13.78 -1.61
CA GLY A 50 3.21 -14.76 -2.55
C GLY A 50 2.00 -15.48 -1.95
N PHE A 51 1.40 -16.41 -2.72
CA PHE A 51 0.26 -17.19 -2.28
C PHE A 51 0.71 -18.43 -1.52
N ASN A 52 0.63 -18.41 -0.19
CA ASN A 52 0.84 -19.58 0.64
C ASN A 52 -0.50 -20.08 1.18
N PRO A 53 -1.04 -21.21 0.66
CA PRO A 53 -2.35 -21.71 1.06
C PRO A 53 -2.51 -21.86 2.58
N LYS A 54 -1.48 -22.36 3.27
CA LYS A 54 -1.53 -22.55 4.74
C LYS A 54 -1.74 -21.23 5.49
N VAL A 55 -1.08 -20.16 5.06
CA VAL A 55 -1.22 -18.84 5.70
C VAL A 55 -2.56 -18.21 5.32
N VAL A 56 -2.99 -18.37 4.06
CA VAL A 56 -4.28 -17.85 3.60
C VAL A 56 -5.43 -18.52 4.34
N ASP A 57 -5.46 -19.86 4.35
CA ASP A 57 -6.52 -20.64 5.00
C ASP A 57 -6.54 -20.35 6.51
N TYR A 58 -5.38 -20.27 7.15
CA TYR A 58 -5.25 -19.89 8.56
C TYR A 58 -5.87 -18.53 8.90
N CYS A 59 -5.66 -17.54 8.04
CA CYS A 59 -6.26 -16.20 8.22
C CYS A 59 -7.77 -16.26 8.03
N LEU A 60 -8.25 -16.94 6.98
CA LEU A 60 -9.68 -17.03 6.67
C LEU A 60 -10.47 -17.74 7.78
N GLU A 61 -9.97 -18.87 8.28
CA GLU A 61 -10.58 -19.60 9.41
C GLU A 61 -10.73 -18.75 10.67
N ARG A 62 -9.91 -17.73 10.84
CA ARG A 62 -9.90 -16.81 11.99
C ARG A 62 -10.53 -15.45 11.71
N ASN A 63 -11.12 -15.28 10.53
CA ASN A 63 -11.67 -14.00 10.08
C ASN A 63 -10.66 -12.85 10.11
N ILE A 64 -9.38 -13.15 9.83
CA ILE A 64 -8.32 -12.16 9.70
C ILE A 64 -8.23 -11.73 8.24
N PRO A 65 -8.46 -10.45 7.91
CA PRO A 65 -8.33 -9.98 6.54
C PRO A 65 -6.93 -10.24 5.98
N ILE A 66 -6.85 -10.80 4.77
CA ILE A 66 -5.58 -11.11 4.12
C ILE A 66 -5.58 -10.64 2.67
N LEU A 67 -4.43 -10.10 2.24
CA LEU A 67 -4.11 -9.74 0.86
C LEU A 67 -2.93 -10.60 0.40
N PRO A 68 -3.19 -11.79 -0.19
CA PRO A 68 -2.14 -12.68 -0.64
C PRO A 68 -1.47 -12.15 -1.89
N GLY A 69 -0.16 -12.39 -2.00
CA GLY A 69 0.58 -12.13 -3.23
C GLY A 69 0.16 -13.08 -4.34
N ALA A 70 0.00 -12.54 -5.54
CA ALA A 70 -0.24 -13.31 -6.76
C ALA A 70 0.59 -12.71 -7.90
N SER A 71 1.30 -13.58 -8.60
CA SER A 71 2.13 -13.20 -9.74
C SER A 71 1.57 -13.70 -11.07
N GLY A 72 0.53 -14.53 -11.05
CA GLY A 72 -0.06 -15.10 -12.24
C GLY A 72 -1.42 -15.75 -12.02
N PRO A 73 -1.98 -16.35 -13.09
CA PRO A 73 -3.31 -16.95 -13.09
C PRO A 73 -3.56 -17.97 -11.97
N SER A 74 -2.62 -18.88 -11.74
CA SER A 74 -2.80 -19.98 -10.77
C SER A 74 -3.01 -19.49 -9.34
N GLU A 75 -2.34 -18.40 -8.92
CA GLU A 75 -2.54 -17.82 -7.59
C GLU A 75 -3.84 -17.03 -7.52
N ILE A 76 -4.26 -16.40 -8.63
CA ILE A 76 -5.54 -15.70 -8.71
C ILE A 76 -6.70 -16.70 -8.55
N GLU A 77 -6.65 -17.83 -9.26
CA GLU A 77 -7.66 -18.88 -9.17
C GLU A 77 -7.75 -19.45 -7.76
N GLN A 78 -6.62 -19.71 -7.12
CA GLN A 78 -6.59 -20.15 -5.71
C GLN A 78 -7.19 -19.12 -4.75
N ALA A 79 -7.02 -17.82 -5.03
CA ALA A 79 -7.65 -16.74 -4.27
C ALA A 79 -9.17 -16.75 -4.45
N MET A 80 -9.63 -16.88 -5.70
CA MET A 80 -11.05 -16.94 -6.05
C MET A 80 -11.75 -18.15 -5.43
N GLU A 81 -11.14 -19.33 -5.46
CA GLU A 81 -11.66 -20.55 -4.80
C GLU A 81 -11.92 -20.35 -3.30
N ARG A 82 -11.18 -19.43 -2.67
CA ARG A 82 -11.32 -19.08 -1.25
C ARG A 82 -12.19 -17.85 -0.99
N GLY A 83 -12.87 -17.35 -2.03
CA GLY A 83 -13.73 -16.18 -1.93
C GLY A 83 -13.00 -14.86 -1.76
N LEU A 84 -11.72 -14.79 -2.08
CA LEU A 84 -10.97 -13.55 -2.04
C LEU A 84 -11.22 -12.74 -3.31
N GLU A 85 -11.51 -11.46 -3.12
CA GLU A 85 -11.81 -10.52 -4.21
C GLU A 85 -10.62 -9.63 -4.57
N VAL A 86 -9.55 -9.65 -3.77
CA VAL A 86 -8.38 -8.79 -3.93
C VAL A 86 -7.11 -9.59 -3.75
N VAL A 87 -6.16 -9.41 -4.67
CA VAL A 87 -4.80 -9.97 -4.56
C VAL A 87 -3.75 -8.87 -4.68
N LYS A 88 -2.62 -9.06 -4.02
CA LYS A 88 -1.44 -8.22 -4.19
C LYS A 88 -0.67 -8.69 -5.43
N CYS A 89 -0.59 -7.86 -6.47
CA CYS A 89 0.31 -8.12 -7.60
C CYS A 89 1.75 -7.72 -7.21
N PHE A 90 2.65 -8.70 -7.11
CA PHE A 90 4.02 -8.48 -6.66
C PHE A 90 5.01 -9.44 -7.32
N PRO A 91 6.17 -8.94 -7.76
CA PRO A 91 6.60 -7.53 -7.87
C PRO A 91 6.05 -6.85 -9.14
N ALA A 92 5.18 -5.85 -9.00
CA ALA A 92 4.33 -5.34 -10.07
C ALA A 92 5.11 -4.86 -11.31
N GLU A 93 6.04 -3.93 -11.15
CA GLU A 93 6.81 -3.39 -12.28
C GLU A 93 7.69 -4.44 -12.97
N ALA A 94 8.30 -5.34 -12.20
CA ALA A 94 9.12 -6.42 -12.75
C ALA A 94 8.31 -7.45 -13.56
N LEU A 95 7.01 -7.59 -13.28
CA LEU A 95 6.08 -8.47 -14.01
C LEU A 95 5.52 -7.81 -15.27
N GLY A 96 5.77 -6.51 -15.49
CA GLY A 96 5.28 -5.78 -16.65
C GLY A 96 4.29 -4.66 -16.32
N GLY A 97 4.13 -4.32 -15.04
CA GLY A 97 3.37 -3.17 -14.57
C GLY A 97 1.88 -3.21 -14.89
N LEU A 98 1.30 -2.04 -15.13
CA LEU A 98 -0.12 -1.92 -15.43
C LEU A 98 -0.58 -2.70 -16.69
N PRO A 99 0.18 -2.79 -17.79
CA PRO A 99 -0.19 -3.63 -18.92
C PRO A 99 -0.38 -5.09 -18.55
N TYR A 100 0.47 -5.64 -17.69
CA TYR A 100 0.36 -7.01 -17.20
C TYR A 100 -0.91 -7.22 -16.37
N ILE A 101 -1.21 -6.31 -15.45
CA ILE A 101 -2.43 -6.38 -14.62
C ILE A 101 -3.69 -6.27 -15.50
N LYS A 102 -3.68 -5.41 -16.52
CA LYS A 102 -4.78 -5.32 -17.48
C LYS A 102 -5.00 -6.63 -18.22
N ALA A 103 -3.93 -7.31 -18.64
CA ALA A 103 -4.01 -8.62 -19.29
C ALA A 103 -4.59 -9.67 -18.33
N LEU A 104 -4.15 -9.72 -17.08
CA LEU A 104 -4.72 -10.61 -16.05
C LEU A 104 -6.19 -10.33 -15.78
N SER A 105 -6.60 -9.07 -15.73
CA SER A 105 -7.99 -8.69 -15.43
C SER A 105 -9.00 -9.07 -16.54
N GLY A 106 -8.53 -9.43 -17.71
CA GLY A 106 -9.38 -9.90 -18.80
C GLY A 106 -10.21 -11.14 -18.43
N PRO A 107 -9.57 -12.27 -18.09
CA PRO A 107 -10.28 -13.48 -17.64
C PRO A 107 -10.84 -13.36 -16.21
N TYR A 108 -10.28 -12.53 -15.36
CA TYR A 108 -10.65 -12.41 -13.92
C TYR A 108 -11.41 -11.12 -13.63
N THR A 109 -12.62 -11.01 -14.18
CA THR A 109 -13.42 -9.78 -14.22
C THR A 109 -13.83 -9.27 -12.83
N GLU A 110 -13.93 -10.13 -11.84
CA GLU A 110 -14.31 -9.74 -10.47
C GLU A 110 -13.12 -9.44 -9.57
N MET A 111 -11.92 -9.88 -9.97
CA MET A 111 -10.72 -9.68 -9.17
C MET A 111 -10.25 -8.23 -9.21
N LYS A 112 -9.87 -7.72 -8.05
CA LYS A 112 -9.16 -6.45 -7.87
C LYS A 112 -7.71 -6.68 -7.48
N PHE A 113 -6.87 -5.69 -7.78
CA PHE A 113 -5.43 -5.82 -7.58
C PHE A 113 -4.88 -4.69 -6.69
N MET A 114 -3.86 -5.03 -5.92
CA MET A 114 -3.02 -4.08 -5.19
C MET A 114 -1.58 -4.21 -5.70
N PRO A 115 -1.17 -3.46 -6.74
CA PRO A 115 0.20 -3.47 -7.23
C PRO A 115 1.17 -3.01 -6.15
N THR A 116 2.28 -3.73 -6.03
CA THR A 116 3.35 -3.45 -5.08
C THR A 116 4.70 -3.83 -5.70
N GLY A 117 5.72 -3.02 -5.47
CA GLY A 117 7.05 -3.23 -6.05
C GLY A 117 7.25 -2.43 -7.33
N GLY A 118 8.04 -1.36 -7.22
CA GLY A 118 8.31 -0.41 -8.30
C GLY A 118 7.29 0.72 -8.44
N VAL A 119 6.20 0.72 -7.67
CA VAL A 119 5.26 1.85 -7.62
C VAL A 119 5.96 3.07 -7.02
N ASN A 120 5.80 4.22 -7.68
CA ASN A 120 6.44 5.49 -7.35
C ASN A 120 5.56 6.67 -7.80
N PRO A 121 5.90 7.93 -7.48
CA PRO A 121 5.07 9.09 -7.85
C PRO A 121 4.80 9.24 -9.36
N GLY A 122 5.72 8.74 -10.21
CA GLY A 122 5.59 8.86 -11.67
C GLY A 122 4.61 7.86 -12.29
N ASN A 123 4.24 6.77 -11.60
CA ASN A 123 3.37 5.73 -12.14
C ASN A 123 2.09 5.46 -11.32
N ILE A 124 2.01 5.92 -10.06
CA ILE A 124 0.89 5.61 -9.18
C ILE A 124 -0.46 6.09 -9.72
N THR A 125 -0.53 7.26 -10.33
CA THR A 125 -1.77 7.81 -10.90
C THR A 125 -2.29 6.96 -12.06
N SER A 126 -1.38 6.42 -12.88
CA SER A 126 -1.74 5.49 -13.97
C SER A 126 -2.34 4.20 -13.42
N TYR A 127 -1.81 3.67 -12.32
CA TYR A 127 -2.39 2.51 -11.64
C TYR A 127 -3.78 2.83 -11.10
N LEU A 128 -3.90 3.89 -10.31
CA LEU A 128 -5.16 4.26 -9.64
C LEU A 128 -6.25 4.67 -10.65
N GLY A 129 -5.89 5.10 -11.85
CA GLY A 129 -6.83 5.35 -12.95
C GLY A 129 -7.47 4.09 -13.54
N PHE A 130 -7.01 2.90 -13.18
CA PHE A 130 -7.61 1.65 -13.64
C PHE A 130 -8.56 1.06 -12.60
N SER A 131 -9.82 0.88 -12.95
CA SER A 131 -10.92 0.51 -12.02
C SER A 131 -10.73 -0.80 -11.26
N LYS A 132 -9.82 -1.68 -11.71
CA LYS A 132 -9.48 -2.93 -11.02
C LYS A 132 -8.38 -2.75 -9.97
N ILE A 133 -7.80 -1.57 -9.83
CA ILE A 133 -6.84 -1.27 -8.76
C ILE A 133 -7.59 -0.76 -7.55
N LEU A 134 -7.48 -1.47 -6.43
CA LEU A 134 -8.08 -1.08 -5.16
C LEU A 134 -7.20 -0.06 -4.41
N ALA A 135 -5.90 -0.32 -4.40
CA ALA A 135 -4.89 0.50 -3.74
C ALA A 135 -3.52 0.18 -4.33
N CYS A 136 -2.52 1.01 -4.04
CA CYS A 136 -1.13 0.79 -4.43
C CYS A 136 -0.23 0.68 -3.20
N GLY A 137 0.74 -0.25 -3.25
CA GLY A 137 1.78 -0.37 -2.24
C GLY A 137 3.10 0.22 -2.73
N GLY A 138 3.59 1.25 -2.05
CA GLY A 138 4.86 1.90 -2.36
C GLY A 138 5.74 2.07 -1.13
N SER A 139 7.03 2.24 -1.33
CA SER A 139 8.01 2.45 -0.27
C SER A 139 8.91 3.68 -0.48
N TRP A 140 8.67 4.47 -1.54
CA TRP A 140 9.50 5.64 -1.86
C TRP A 140 9.47 6.73 -0.77
N MET A 141 8.37 6.82 -0.01
CA MET A 141 8.26 7.77 1.09
C MET A 141 9.09 7.38 2.33
N ILE A 142 9.60 6.14 2.38
CA ILE A 142 10.39 5.63 3.50
C ILE A 142 11.82 5.38 3.00
N ASP A 143 12.56 6.46 2.72
CA ASP A 143 13.95 6.37 2.28
C ASP A 143 14.85 5.92 3.44
N ALA A 144 15.67 4.90 3.17
CA ALA A 144 16.59 4.34 4.17
C ALA A 144 17.65 5.36 4.62
N LYS A 145 18.03 6.32 3.76
CA LYS A 145 18.96 7.38 4.11
C LYS A 145 18.35 8.37 5.10
N LEU A 146 17.07 8.74 4.89
CA LEU A 146 16.34 9.62 5.82
C LEU A 146 16.16 8.93 7.19
N ILE A 147 15.85 7.63 7.19
CA ILE A 147 15.76 6.84 8.43
C ILE A 147 17.11 6.84 9.16
N ALA A 148 18.20 6.56 8.45
CA ALA A 148 19.55 6.52 9.04
C ALA A 148 20.01 7.88 9.57
N ALA A 149 19.57 8.97 8.93
CA ALA A 149 19.84 10.34 9.38
C ALA A 149 18.93 10.83 10.51
N GLY A 150 17.86 10.08 10.84
CA GLY A 150 16.84 10.52 11.79
C GLY A 150 15.96 11.66 11.25
N ASP A 151 15.95 11.88 9.94
CA ASP A 151 15.17 12.92 9.28
C ASP A 151 13.71 12.47 9.10
N TYR A 152 12.98 12.48 10.19
CA TYR A 152 11.55 12.10 10.19
C TYR A 152 10.67 13.17 9.55
N GLU A 153 11.08 14.45 9.56
CA GLU A 153 10.33 15.51 8.86
C GLU A 153 10.40 15.33 7.34
N GLY A 154 11.57 14.97 6.80
CA GLY A 154 11.72 14.60 5.39
C GLY A 154 10.82 13.42 5.00
N ILE A 155 10.71 12.39 5.86
CA ILE A 155 9.78 11.27 5.65
C ILE A 155 8.33 11.76 5.66
N ALA A 156 7.94 12.60 6.62
CA ALA A 156 6.59 13.15 6.71
C ALA A 156 6.24 13.99 5.48
N GLN A 157 7.19 14.77 4.96
CA GLN A 157 7.01 15.53 3.72
C GLN A 157 6.80 14.63 2.51
N LEU A 158 7.59 13.55 2.36
CA LEU A 158 7.38 12.57 1.29
C LEU A 158 6.00 11.88 1.39
N CYS A 159 5.52 11.62 2.61
CA CYS A 159 4.17 11.08 2.82
C CYS A 159 3.09 12.08 2.40
N ARG A 160 3.23 13.37 2.73
CA ARG A 160 2.31 14.42 2.28
C ARG A 160 2.29 14.51 0.75
N GLN A 161 3.45 14.57 0.11
CA GLN A 161 3.57 14.58 -1.35
C GLN A 161 2.92 13.35 -1.99
N ALA A 162 3.06 12.16 -1.38
CA ALA A 162 2.40 10.97 -1.88
C ALA A 162 0.86 11.09 -1.85
N VAL A 163 0.31 11.70 -0.81
CA VAL A 163 -1.13 11.98 -0.69
C VAL A 163 -1.56 13.00 -1.75
N ASP A 164 -0.82 14.09 -1.94
CA ASP A 164 -1.12 15.12 -2.93
C ASP A 164 -1.16 14.53 -4.35
N VAL A 165 -0.19 13.70 -4.70
CA VAL A 165 -0.15 13.01 -6.01
C VAL A 165 -1.37 12.09 -6.19
N VAL A 166 -1.75 11.34 -5.16
CA VAL A 166 -2.90 10.42 -5.21
C VAL A 166 -4.23 11.18 -5.34
N LEU A 167 -4.34 12.32 -4.67
CA LEU A 167 -5.53 13.18 -4.74
C LEU A 167 -5.56 14.07 -5.97
N GLY A 168 -4.47 14.12 -6.76
CA GLY A 168 -4.35 15.03 -7.90
C GLY A 168 -4.29 16.50 -7.49
N LEU A 169 -3.78 16.78 -6.28
CA LEU A 169 -3.63 18.15 -5.78
C LEU A 169 -2.36 18.78 -6.35
N GLU A 170 -2.53 19.86 -7.08
CA GLU A 170 -1.44 20.69 -7.59
C GLU A 170 -1.65 22.13 -7.11
N PHE A 171 -0.55 22.77 -6.66
CA PHE A 171 -0.60 24.19 -6.33
C PHE A 171 -0.80 24.98 -7.62
N SER A 172 -1.93 25.70 -7.73
CA SER A 172 -2.27 26.45 -8.92
C SER A 172 -1.88 27.93 -8.78
N HIS A 173 -2.41 28.61 -7.76
CA HIS A 173 -2.12 30.03 -7.52
C HIS A 173 -2.54 30.45 -6.10
N VAL A 174 -1.97 31.53 -5.62
CA VAL A 174 -2.45 32.25 -4.42
C VAL A 174 -3.14 33.51 -4.89
N GLY A 175 -4.42 33.66 -4.55
CA GLY A 175 -5.14 34.91 -4.72
C GLY A 175 -4.91 35.82 -3.50
N ILE A 176 -4.37 37.01 -3.71
CA ILE A 176 -4.26 38.05 -2.68
C ILE A 176 -5.34 39.08 -2.95
N ASN A 177 -6.29 39.20 -2.03
CA ASN A 177 -7.32 40.23 -2.08
C ASN A 177 -6.76 41.49 -1.40
N ASN A 178 -6.61 42.56 -2.18
CA ASN A 178 -6.25 43.88 -1.69
C ASN A 178 -7.47 44.79 -1.70
N ASP A 179 -7.59 45.65 -0.70
CA ASP A 179 -8.72 46.56 -0.56
C ASP A 179 -8.63 47.80 -1.48
N GLY A 180 -7.62 47.88 -2.37
CA GLY A 180 -7.49 48.98 -3.34
C GLY A 180 -6.39 48.80 -4.37
N ASP A 181 -6.59 49.39 -5.56
CA ASP A 181 -5.72 49.32 -6.73
C ASP A 181 -4.25 49.76 -6.49
N ALA A 182 -4.03 50.65 -5.50
CA ALA A 182 -2.70 51.17 -5.18
C ALA A 182 -1.80 50.16 -4.46
N GLU A 183 -2.35 49.14 -3.81
CA GLU A 183 -1.60 48.04 -3.13
C GLU A 183 -1.31 46.89 -4.07
N ALA A 184 -2.17 46.63 -5.03
CA ALA A 184 -2.01 45.55 -6.02
C ALA A 184 -0.78 45.72 -6.94
N GLN A 185 -0.25 46.94 -7.06
CA GLN A 185 0.93 47.22 -7.89
C GLN A 185 2.28 47.03 -7.14
N ARG A 186 2.26 46.65 -5.85
CA ARG A 186 3.46 46.47 -5.01
C ARG A 186 3.79 45.01 -4.70
N THR A 187 2.99 44.06 -5.14
CA THR A 187 3.20 42.60 -5.08
C THR A 187 3.50 42.03 -6.44
#